data_5103da168d849a2afb6ebfc3b63c4157
#
_entry.id   5103da168d849a2afb6ebfc3b63c4157
#
_cell.length_a   1.000
_cell.length_b   1.000
_cell.length_c   1.000
_cell.angle_alpha   90.00
_cell.angle_beta   90.00
_cell.angle_gamma   90.00
#
_symmetry.space_group_name_H-M   'P 1'
#
loop_
_entity.id
_entity.type
_entity.pdbx_description
1 polymer ?
#
loop_
_entity_poly.entity_id
_entity_poly.type
_entity_poly.pdbx_seq_one_letter_code
_entity_poly.pdbx_strand_id
1 'polypeptide(L)'
;WDHAAFEVPANIYAGWDAKANGVTVEKAWNEKFAVYKKAYPELAAEFERRAAGDLPADWKAKSAAFVAKNNTDAKGTSTRKASLACIEAYSPVLPELIGGSADLGCSNLTEWSGMKPMISNVEANYVNYGVREFAMSAILNGIALHGGLVPFGATFLMFSEYARNALRMAALMKIRSIFVYTHDSIGLGEDGPTHQPIEQIPTLRLIPNMAVWRPCDTVESAVCWQQAIERKTGPSCLIFSRQDLPHQKRTDAQIAAITKGGYVLKDCAGTPDVIIIATGSEVQLAMGAAEKLDGKKIRVVSMPSTTLFDAQDAAYRESVLPSAVTRRVAVEAAVTDGWYKYVGLNGRVVGINRFGESAPDKVLFKEFGFTVENVVKVVEEIL
;
A
#
# COMPACT_ATOMS: atom_id res chain seq x y z
N TRP A 1 -23.40 -25.41 -34.79
CA TRP A 1 -22.03 -25.61 -35.31
C TRP A 1 -21.90 -27.01 -35.88
N ASP A 2 -21.83 -27.12 -37.25
CA ASP A 2 -21.85 -28.40 -37.94
C ASP A 2 -20.45 -28.90 -38.37
N HIS A 3 -19.40 -28.35 -37.76
CA HIS A 3 -17.99 -28.68 -38.04
C HIS A 3 -17.37 -29.46 -36.90
N ALA A 4 -16.30 -30.22 -37.20
CA ALA A 4 -15.58 -30.96 -36.19
C ALA A 4 -14.95 -30.04 -35.09
N ALA A 5 -14.62 -30.63 -33.96
CA ALA A 5 -13.95 -29.88 -32.88
C ALA A 5 -12.64 -29.23 -33.40
N PHE A 6 -12.47 -27.95 -33.09
CA PHE A 6 -11.33 -27.12 -33.53
C PHE A 6 -11.25 -26.83 -35.06
N GLU A 7 -12.23 -27.27 -35.85
CA GLU A 7 -12.35 -26.90 -37.26
C GLU A 7 -13.13 -25.58 -37.37
N VAL A 8 -12.48 -24.56 -37.95
CA VAL A 8 -13.08 -23.26 -38.22
C VAL A 8 -13.01 -22.98 -39.73
N PRO A 9 -14.13 -22.95 -40.45
CA PRO A 9 -14.18 -22.70 -41.88
C PRO A 9 -13.61 -21.33 -42.29
N ALA A 10 -13.10 -21.24 -43.53
CA ALA A 10 -12.48 -20.03 -44.04
C ALA A 10 -13.43 -18.80 -44.06
N ASN A 11 -14.73 -19.03 -44.31
CA ASN A 11 -15.73 -17.97 -44.29
C ASN A 11 -15.96 -17.40 -42.90
N ILE A 12 -15.82 -18.21 -41.85
CA ILE A 12 -15.88 -17.75 -40.47
C ILE A 12 -14.63 -16.92 -40.13
N TYR A 13 -13.43 -17.40 -40.52
CA TYR A 13 -12.22 -16.61 -40.37
C TYR A 13 -12.33 -15.26 -41.09
N ALA A 14 -12.79 -15.26 -42.34
CA ALA A 14 -12.97 -14.02 -43.11
C ALA A 14 -13.98 -13.05 -42.46
N GLY A 15 -15.08 -13.57 -41.89
CA GLY A 15 -16.09 -12.77 -41.23
C GLY A 15 -15.62 -12.13 -39.91
N TRP A 16 -14.66 -12.74 -39.24
CA TRP A 16 -14.06 -12.24 -37.98
C TRP A 16 -12.74 -11.51 -38.17
N ASP A 17 -12.15 -11.53 -39.38
CA ASP A 17 -10.89 -10.82 -39.68
C ASP A 17 -11.09 -9.33 -39.74
N ALA A 18 -10.79 -8.62 -38.64
CA ALA A 18 -10.86 -7.19 -38.52
C ALA A 18 -9.58 -6.43 -38.91
N LYS A 19 -8.54 -7.11 -39.42
CA LYS A 19 -7.22 -6.50 -39.68
C LYS A 19 -7.29 -5.30 -40.62
N ALA A 20 -7.94 -5.44 -41.77
CA ALA A 20 -8.07 -4.34 -42.76
C ALA A 20 -8.87 -3.18 -42.21
N ASN A 21 -9.97 -3.46 -41.49
CA ASN A 21 -10.77 -2.43 -40.83
C ASN A 21 -9.94 -1.75 -39.72
N GLY A 22 -9.20 -2.51 -38.90
CA GLY A 22 -8.33 -1.97 -37.87
C GLY A 22 -7.29 -0.98 -38.42
N VAL A 23 -6.60 -1.34 -39.49
CA VAL A 23 -5.63 -0.45 -40.18
C VAL A 23 -6.31 0.83 -40.64
N THR A 24 -7.52 0.76 -41.19
CA THR A 24 -8.28 1.93 -41.67
C THR A 24 -8.65 2.86 -40.52
N VAL A 25 -9.16 2.30 -39.43
CA VAL A 25 -9.58 3.09 -38.24
C VAL A 25 -8.36 3.73 -37.56
N GLU A 26 -7.26 2.96 -37.38
CA GLU A 26 -6.03 3.47 -36.80
C GLU A 26 -5.42 4.61 -37.63
N LYS A 27 -5.39 4.47 -38.98
CA LYS A 27 -4.91 5.53 -39.86
C LYS A 27 -5.76 6.82 -39.72
N ALA A 28 -7.07 6.67 -39.73
CA ALA A 28 -7.98 7.82 -39.58
C ALA A 28 -7.82 8.52 -38.21
N TRP A 29 -7.59 7.76 -37.15
CA TRP A 29 -7.30 8.30 -35.83
C TRP A 29 -5.97 9.05 -35.82
N ASN A 30 -4.90 8.46 -36.34
CA ASN A 30 -3.57 9.06 -36.40
C ASN A 30 -3.55 10.38 -37.18
N GLU A 31 -4.29 10.45 -38.30
CA GLU A 31 -4.45 11.69 -39.10
C GLU A 31 -5.14 12.79 -38.27
N LYS A 32 -6.24 12.47 -37.57
CA LYS A 32 -6.92 13.40 -36.66
C LYS A 32 -6.03 13.87 -35.54
N PHE A 33 -5.31 12.93 -34.91
CA PHE A 33 -4.43 13.26 -33.79
C PHE A 33 -3.24 14.13 -34.23
N ALA A 34 -2.70 13.92 -35.44
CA ALA A 34 -1.64 14.77 -35.98
C ALA A 34 -2.12 16.22 -36.15
N VAL A 35 -3.35 16.42 -36.63
CA VAL A 35 -3.99 17.77 -36.74
C VAL A 35 -4.18 18.37 -35.34
N TYR A 36 -4.70 17.60 -34.39
CA TYR A 36 -4.88 18.03 -33.01
C TYR A 36 -3.52 18.42 -32.35
N LYS A 37 -2.50 17.61 -32.52
CA LYS A 37 -1.14 17.85 -31.97
C LYS A 37 -0.54 19.15 -32.53
N LYS A 38 -0.81 19.48 -33.79
CA LYS A 38 -0.37 20.75 -34.40
C LYS A 38 -1.13 21.94 -33.82
N ALA A 39 -2.44 21.80 -33.59
CA ALA A 39 -3.30 22.88 -33.07
C ALA A 39 -3.13 23.10 -31.55
N TYR A 40 -2.88 22.02 -30.79
CA TYR A 40 -2.83 22.01 -29.31
C TYR A 40 -1.64 21.17 -28.79
N PRO A 41 -0.37 21.63 -29.01
CA PRO A 41 0.80 20.82 -28.75
C PRO A 41 0.94 20.43 -27.27
N GLU A 42 0.62 21.32 -26.34
CA GLU A 42 0.71 21.04 -24.90
C GLU A 42 -0.33 20.02 -24.44
N LEU A 43 -1.57 20.13 -24.91
CA LEU A 43 -2.63 19.17 -24.58
C LEU A 43 -2.35 17.79 -25.19
N ALA A 44 -1.80 17.76 -26.41
CA ALA A 44 -1.40 16.52 -27.05
C ALA A 44 -0.23 15.84 -26.31
N ALA A 45 0.77 16.59 -25.88
CA ALA A 45 1.87 16.06 -25.07
C ALA A 45 1.38 15.50 -23.74
N GLU A 46 0.45 16.17 -23.08
CA GLU A 46 -0.16 15.70 -21.84
C GLU A 46 -1.01 14.43 -22.06
N PHE A 47 -1.76 14.36 -23.17
CA PHE A 47 -2.48 13.15 -23.53
C PHE A 47 -1.54 11.98 -23.78
N GLU A 48 -0.46 12.16 -24.56
CA GLU A 48 0.54 11.13 -24.83
C GLU A 48 1.22 10.67 -23.54
N ARG A 49 1.60 11.58 -22.65
CA ARG A 49 2.18 11.29 -21.35
C ARG A 49 1.28 10.39 -20.50
N ARG A 50 0.00 10.76 -20.37
CA ARG A 50 -0.97 9.99 -19.60
C ARG A 50 -1.25 8.63 -20.23
N ALA A 51 -1.42 8.57 -21.55
CA ALA A 51 -1.65 7.33 -22.29
C ALA A 51 -0.47 6.34 -22.11
N ALA A 52 0.77 6.85 -22.07
CA ALA A 52 1.96 6.05 -21.75
C ALA A 52 2.06 5.66 -20.27
N GLY A 53 1.22 6.22 -19.41
CA GLY A 53 1.25 6.04 -17.95
C GLY A 53 2.49 6.69 -17.30
N ASP A 54 3.10 7.66 -17.97
CA ASP A 54 4.26 8.39 -17.45
C ASP A 54 3.82 9.47 -16.46
N LEU A 55 4.67 9.69 -15.45
CA LEU A 55 4.44 10.73 -14.45
C LEU A 55 4.97 12.10 -14.94
N PRO A 56 4.45 13.22 -14.41
CA PRO A 56 4.98 14.54 -14.74
C PRO A 56 6.47 14.66 -14.47
N ALA A 57 7.17 15.48 -15.24
CA ALA A 57 8.63 15.64 -15.13
C ALA A 57 9.09 16.12 -13.73
N ASP A 58 8.25 16.89 -13.04
CA ASP A 58 8.50 17.41 -11.70
C ASP A 58 8.02 16.49 -10.57
N TRP A 59 7.40 15.34 -10.89
CA TRP A 59 6.89 14.39 -9.90
C TRP A 59 7.90 13.99 -8.84
N LYS A 60 9.11 13.56 -9.26
CA LYS A 60 10.17 13.11 -8.34
C LYS A 60 10.59 14.22 -7.37
N ALA A 61 10.72 15.44 -7.85
CA ALA A 61 11.09 16.56 -7.00
C ALA A 61 10.00 16.92 -6.00
N LYS A 62 8.74 16.99 -6.45
CA LYS A 62 7.59 17.33 -5.60
C LYS A 62 7.28 16.25 -4.57
N SER A 63 7.31 15.00 -4.96
CA SER A 63 7.08 13.89 -4.02
C SER A 63 8.20 13.78 -2.97
N ALA A 64 9.47 13.95 -3.37
CA ALA A 64 10.59 13.97 -2.43
C ALA A 64 10.51 15.16 -1.46
N ALA A 65 10.14 16.35 -1.95
CA ALA A 65 9.93 17.52 -1.11
C ALA A 65 8.82 17.31 -0.07
N PHE A 66 7.72 16.63 -0.46
CA PHE A 66 6.65 16.30 0.46
C PHE A 66 7.08 15.29 1.54
N VAL A 67 7.85 14.27 1.17
CA VAL A 67 8.44 13.31 2.13
C VAL A 67 9.37 14.05 3.12
N ALA A 68 10.27 14.90 2.62
CA ALA A 68 11.19 15.69 3.45
C ALA A 68 10.43 16.63 4.41
N LYS A 69 9.36 17.26 3.93
CA LYS A 69 8.48 18.11 4.75
C LYS A 69 7.88 17.32 5.91
N ASN A 70 7.32 16.13 5.66
CA ASN A 70 6.77 15.27 6.71
C ASN A 70 7.81 14.88 7.76
N ASN A 71 9.06 14.63 7.36
CA ASN A 71 10.14 14.31 8.28
C ASN A 71 10.54 15.54 9.13
N THR A 72 10.51 16.73 8.55
CA THR A 72 10.80 17.99 9.25
C THR A 72 9.69 18.39 10.21
N ASP A 73 8.44 18.29 9.77
CA ASP A 73 7.25 18.63 10.60
C ASP A 73 7.12 17.68 11.81
N ALA A 74 7.63 16.46 11.71
CA ALA A 74 7.69 15.46 12.78
C ALA A 74 6.37 15.26 13.54
N LYS A 75 5.22 15.38 12.84
CA LYS A 75 3.89 15.38 13.43
C LYS A 75 3.38 13.97 13.67
N GLY A 76 3.02 13.67 14.92
CA GLY A 76 2.24 12.46 15.23
C GLY A 76 0.79 12.61 14.77
N THR A 77 0.28 11.59 14.07
CA THR A 77 -1.12 11.52 13.63
C THR A 77 -1.44 10.10 13.13
N SER A 78 -2.73 9.79 12.94
CA SER A 78 -3.11 8.51 12.32
C SER A 78 -2.63 8.43 10.88
N THR A 79 -2.22 7.24 10.45
CA THR A 79 -1.72 7.10 9.08
C THR A 79 -2.84 7.27 8.03
N ARG A 80 -4.13 7.09 8.38
CA ARG A 80 -5.24 7.49 7.49
C ARG A 80 -5.31 9.01 7.25
N LYS A 81 -5.00 9.85 8.28
CA LYS A 81 -4.87 11.31 8.11
C LYS A 81 -3.63 11.65 7.29
N ALA A 82 -2.54 10.91 7.49
CA ALA A 82 -1.35 11.05 6.65
C ALA A 82 -1.65 10.68 5.19
N SER A 83 -2.48 9.66 4.94
CA SER A 83 -2.96 9.30 3.60
C SER A 83 -3.77 10.42 2.95
N LEU A 84 -4.69 11.06 3.69
CA LEU A 84 -5.40 12.25 3.18
C LEU A 84 -4.42 13.36 2.80
N ALA A 85 -3.43 13.63 3.64
CA ALA A 85 -2.41 14.64 3.35
C ALA A 85 -1.58 14.29 2.08
N CYS A 86 -1.37 13.00 1.80
CA CYS A 86 -0.76 12.55 0.53
C CYS A 86 -1.67 12.84 -0.66
N ILE A 87 -2.96 12.54 -0.57
CA ILE A 87 -3.92 12.82 -1.63
C ILE A 87 -3.99 14.34 -1.89
N GLU A 88 -4.06 15.18 -0.84
CA GLU A 88 -4.02 16.65 -0.94
C GLU A 88 -2.76 17.17 -1.64
N ALA A 89 -1.59 16.56 -1.33
CA ALA A 89 -0.32 16.98 -1.91
C ALA A 89 -0.12 16.51 -3.34
N TYR A 90 -0.59 15.32 -3.68
CA TYR A 90 -0.31 14.68 -4.97
C TYR A 90 -1.36 14.97 -6.03
N SER A 91 -2.64 15.13 -5.68
CA SER A 91 -3.71 15.42 -6.66
C SER A 91 -3.46 16.67 -7.53
N PRO A 92 -2.94 17.79 -6.99
CA PRO A 92 -2.63 18.95 -7.83
C PRO A 92 -1.48 18.72 -8.83
N VAL A 93 -0.61 17.75 -8.54
CA VAL A 93 0.52 17.38 -9.41
C VAL A 93 0.12 16.32 -10.43
N LEU A 94 -0.88 15.51 -10.09
CA LEU A 94 -1.37 14.36 -10.86
C LEU A 94 -2.86 14.52 -11.14
N PRO A 95 -3.25 15.38 -12.10
CA PRO A 95 -4.69 15.54 -12.44
C PRO A 95 -5.33 14.25 -12.98
N GLU A 96 -4.55 13.24 -13.36
CA GLU A 96 -5.00 11.89 -13.68
C GLU A 96 -5.27 11.00 -12.46
N LEU A 97 -4.99 11.45 -11.24
CA LEU A 97 -5.33 10.71 -10.03
C LEU A 97 -6.83 10.77 -9.80
N ILE A 98 -7.51 9.64 -9.90
CA ILE A 98 -8.94 9.50 -9.69
C ILE A 98 -9.21 8.47 -8.61
N GLY A 99 -10.08 8.79 -7.67
CA GLY A 99 -10.35 7.85 -6.58
C GLY A 99 -11.71 8.00 -5.94
N GLY A 100 -11.89 7.31 -4.83
CA GLY A 100 -13.14 7.33 -4.09
C GLY A 100 -13.18 6.26 -3.01
N SER A 101 -14.37 6.03 -2.47
CA SER A 101 -14.59 5.08 -1.39
C SER A 101 -15.89 4.31 -1.57
N ALA A 102 -15.92 3.08 -1.02
CA ALA A 102 -17.12 2.26 -0.92
C ALA A 102 -17.99 2.72 0.26
N ASP A 103 -18.58 3.92 0.13
CA ASP A 103 -19.48 4.56 1.10
C ASP A 103 -18.83 4.89 2.47
N LEU A 104 -17.52 5.01 2.52
CA LEU A 104 -16.73 5.29 3.73
C LEU A 104 -15.79 6.49 3.57
N GLY A 105 -16.09 7.43 2.64
CA GLY A 105 -15.20 8.54 2.29
C GLY A 105 -14.72 9.36 3.50
N CYS A 106 -15.64 9.74 4.39
CA CYS A 106 -15.33 10.48 5.61
C CYS A 106 -14.53 9.64 6.63
N SER A 107 -14.73 8.32 6.70
CA SER A 107 -14.01 7.44 7.62
C SER A 107 -12.64 7.02 7.09
N ASN A 108 -12.55 6.74 5.79
CA ASN A 108 -11.29 6.44 5.12
C ASN A 108 -10.42 7.69 4.92
N LEU A 109 -11.00 8.89 5.07
CA LEU A 109 -10.36 10.18 4.79
C LEU A 109 -9.82 10.22 3.35
N THR A 110 -10.72 10.02 2.39
CA THR A 110 -10.43 10.11 0.95
C THR A 110 -11.10 11.30 0.28
N GLU A 111 -11.89 12.04 1.02
CA GLU A 111 -12.52 13.28 0.57
C GLU A 111 -11.56 14.45 0.80
N TRP A 112 -10.76 14.79 -0.24
CA TRP A 112 -9.80 15.89 -0.16
C TRP A 112 -10.41 17.20 -0.64
N SER A 113 -9.76 18.33 -0.33
CA SER A 113 -10.29 19.68 -0.60
C SER A 113 -10.54 19.97 -2.08
N GLY A 114 -9.80 19.35 -2.98
CA GLY A 114 -9.94 19.49 -4.42
C GLY A 114 -10.80 18.41 -5.07
N MET A 115 -11.52 17.57 -4.29
CA MET A 115 -12.37 16.53 -4.89
C MET A 115 -13.56 17.13 -5.64
N LYS A 116 -13.89 16.55 -6.77
CA LYS A 116 -15.07 16.87 -7.61
C LYS A 116 -15.86 15.58 -7.83
N PRO A 117 -17.01 15.40 -7.16
CA PRO A 117 -17.80 14.17 -7.29
C PRO A 117 -18.29 13.92 -8.74
N MET A 118 -18.28 12.66 -9.13
CA MET A 118 -18.75 12.20 -10.45
C MET A 118 -20.29 12.09 -10.48
N ILE A 119 -20.99 13.22 -10.51
CA ILE A 119 -22.45 13.24 -10.61
C ILE A 119 -22.89 13.78 -11.99
N SER A 120 -22.29 14.86 -12.45
CA SER A 120 -22.62 15.51 -13.74
C SER A 120 -21.48 16.39 -14.23
N ASN A 121 -20.26 16.14 -13.77
CA ASN A 121 -19.12 17.00 -14.06
C ASN A 121 -18.09 16.24 -14.90
N VAL A 122 -17.73 16.77 -16.06
CA VAL A 122 -16.69 16.22 -16.94
C VAL A 122 -15.27 16.31 -16.33
N GLU A 123 -15.08 17.18 -15.33
CA GLU A 123 -13.81 17.32 -14.60
C GLU A 123 -13.78 16.52 -13.30
N ALA A 124 -14.72 15.58 -13.12
CA ALA A 124 -14.81 14.77 -11.90
C ALA A 124 -13.55 13.95 -11.68
N ASN A 125 -13.13 13.86 -10.41
CA ASN A 125 -11.98 13.09 -9.96
C ASN A 125 -12.28 12.21 -8.74
N TYR A 126 -13.54 12.19 -8.26
CA TYR A 126 -13.98 11.40 -7.12
C TYR A 126 -15.23 10.59 -7.43
N VAL A 127 -15.18 9.29 -7.15
CA VAL A 127 -16.25 8.34 -7.39
C VAL A 127 -16.84 7.83 -6.06
N ASN A 128 -18.12 8.08 -5.86
CA ASN A 128 -18.87 7.49 -4.75
C ASN A 128 -19.36 6.09 -5.18
N TYR A 129 -18.62 5.05 -4.80
CA TYR A 129 -18.92 3.68 -5.25
C TYR A 129 -20.13 3.05 -4.54
N GLY A 130 -20.60 3.63 -3.41
CA GLY A 130 -21.57 3.00 -2.53
C GLY A 130 -20.98 1.75 -1.85
N VAL A 131 -21.78 0.98 -1.14
CA VAL A 131 -21.36 -0.27 -0.46
C VAL A 131 -21.15 -1.36 -1.51
N ARG A 132 -20.04 -1.29 -2.24
CA ARG A 132 -19.72 -2.17 -3.40
C ARG A 132 -18.22 -2.42 -3.53
N GLU A 133 -17.61 -3.05 -2.57
CA GLU A 133 -16.15 -3.25 -2.47
C GLU A 133 -15.60 -4.02 -3.67
N PHE A 134 -16.29 -5.10 -4.10
CA PHE A 134 -15.92 -5.87 -5.28
C PHE A 134 -16.03 -5.02 -6.56
N ALA A 135 -17.19 -4.38 -6.77
CA ALA A 135 -17.40 -3.57 -7.97
C ALA A 135 -16.46 -2.38 -8.02
N MET A 136 -16.22 -1.68 -6.88
CA MET A 136 -15.21 -0.64 -6.78
C MET A 136 -13.86 -1.15 -7.27
N SER A 137 -13.37 -2.24 -6.70
CA SER A 137 -12.06 -2.80 -7.04
C SER A 137 -11.98 -3.26 -8.50
N ALA A 138 -13.07 -3.82 -9.05
CA ALA A 138 -13.15 -4.21 -10.46
C ALA A 138 -13.18 -2.98 -11.40
N ILE A 139 -13.87 -1.91 -11.01
CA ILE A 139 -13.90 -0.63 -11.75
C ILE A 139 -12.49 -0.01 -11.77
N LEU A 140 -11.77 -0.01 -10.63
CA LEU A 140 -10.37 0.45 -10.60
C LEU A 140 -9.51 -0.34 -11.60
N ASN A 141 -9.69 -1.67 -11.67
CA ASN A 141 -8.98 -2.50 -12.64
C ASN A 141 -9.33 -2.10 -14.08
N GLY A 142 -10.61 -1.83 -14.37
CA GLY A 142 -11.05 -1.35 -15.68
C GLY A 142 -10.45 0.00 -16.06
N ILE A 143 -10.41 0.95 -15.12
CA ILE A 143 -9.79 2.27 -15.32
C ILE A 143 -8.29 2.13 -15.59
N ALA A 144 -7.59 1.30 -14.80
CA ALA A 144 -6.16 1.05 -14.98
C ALA A 144 -5.85 0.40 -16.34
N LEU A 145 -6.70 -0.53 -16.80
CA LEU A 145 -6.57 -1.18 -18.12
C LEU A 145 -6.84 -0.24 -19.28
N HIS A 146 -7.81 0.69 -19.12
CA HIS A 146 -8.08 1.71 -20.12
C HIS A 146 -6.86 2.62 -20.32
N GLY A 147 -6.13 2.91 -19.26
CA GLY A 147 -4.98 3.82 -19.28
C GLY A 147 -5.37 5.29 -19.18
N GLY A 148 -4.36 6.16 -19.05
CA GLY A 148 -4.54 7.61 -18.95
C GLY A 148 -4.91 8.13 -17.55
N LEU A 149 -5.29 7.24 -16.64
CA LEU A 149 -5.67 7.56 -15.26
C LEU A 149 -4.90 6.68 -14.24
N VAL A 150 -4.76 7.20 -13.03
CA VAL A 150 -4.20 6.48 -11.87
C VAL A 150 -5.33 6.29 -10.86
N PRO A 151 -5.97 5.10 -10.82
CA PRO A 151 -7.12 4.90 -9.96
C PRO A 151 -6.74 4.48 -8.55
N PHE A 152 -7.46 5.01 -7.53
CA PHE A 152 -7.47 4.49 -6.17
C PHE A 152 -8.89 4.29 -5.64
N GLY A 153 -9.06 3.31 -4.74
CA GLY A 153 -10.35 3.07 -4.09
C GLY A 153 -10.16 2.63 -2.65
N ALA A 154 -11.03 3.11 -1.77
CA ALA A 154 -10.89 2.94 -0.34
C ALA A 154 -12.09 2.23 0.31
N THR A 155 -11.76 1.45 1.34
CA THR A 155 -12.71 0.88 2.28
C THR A 155 -11.98 0.54 3.58
N PHE A 156 -12.65 -0.03 4.59
CA PHE A 156 -11.96 -0.61 5.74
C PHE A 156 -11.22 -1.89 5.33
N LEU A 157 -10.11 -2.16 6.00
CA LEU A 157 -9.28 -3.33 5.66
C LEU A 157 -10.07 -4.64 5.76
N MET A 158 -10.93 -4.79 6.75
CA MET A 158 -11.79 -5.97 6.89
C MET A 158 -12.63 -6.23 5.64
N PHE A 159 -13.11 -5.19 4.99
CA PHE A 159 -13.97 -5.32 3.80
C PHE A 159 -13.20 -5.63 2.52
N SER A 160 -11.87 -5.71 2.57
CA SER A 160 -11.07 -6.28 1.47
C SER A 160 -11.47 -7.73 1.13
N GLU A 161 -12.05 -8.45 2.09
CA GLU A 161 -12.57 -9.81 1.86
C GLU A 161 -13.66 -9.85 0.79
N TYR A 162 -14.55 -8.86 0.75
CA TYR A 162 -15.57 -8.75 -0.31
C TYR A 162 -14.96 -8.49 -1.69
N ALA A 163 -13.77 -7.87 -1.76
CA ALA A 163 -13.09 -7.51 -3.00
C ALA A 163 -12.02 -8.52 -3.45
N ARG A 164 -11.79 -9.58 -2.69
CA ARG A 164 -10.64 -10.50 -2.80
C ARG A 164 -10.30 -10.92 -4.23
N ASN A 165 -11.29 -11.32 -5.01
CA ASN A 165 -11.07 -11.77 -6.37
C ASN A 165 -10.62 -10.63 -7.30
N ALA A 166 -11.19 -9.43 -7.17
CA ALA A 166 -10.77 -8.27 -7.97
C ALA A 166 -9.33 -7.84 -7.65
N LEU A 167 -8.91 -7.92 -6.37
CA LEU A 167 -7.52 -7.67 -5.93
C LEU A 167 -6.55 -8.66 -6.57
N ARG A 168 -6.91 -9.96 -6.53
CA ARG A 168 -6.12 -11.01 -7.14
C ARG A 168 -6.00 -10.81 -8.66
N MET A 169 -7.07 -10.38 -9.32
CA MET A 169 -7.06 -10.10 -10.77
C MET A 169 -6.17 -8.91 -11.11
N ALA A 170 -6.16 -7.83 -10.31
CA ALA A 170 -5.24 -6.72 -10.50
C ALA A 170 -3.77 -7.18 -10.48
N ALA A 171 -3.42 -8.05 -9.53
CA ALA A 171 -2.08 -8.61 -9.41
C ALA A 171 -1.71 -9.53 -10.58
N LEU A 172 -2.65 -10.39 -11.02
CA LEU A 172 -2.48 -11.29 -12.16
C LEU A 172 -2.30 -10.52 -13.47
N MET A 173 -3.09 -9.46 -13.68
CA MET A 173 -3.01 -8.59 -14.86
C MET A 173 -1.83 -7.60 -14.80
N LYS A 174 -1.13 -7.52 -13.66
CA LYS A 174 0.03 -6.62 -13.46
C LYS A 174 -0.30 -5.14 -13.70
N ILE A 175 -1.45 -4.70 -13.25
CA ILE A 175 -1.96 -3.34 -13.47
C ILE A 175 -1.82 -2.47 -12.23
N ARG A 176 -1.66 -1.15 -12.44
CA ARG A 176 -1.55 -0.14 -11.39
C ARG A 176 -2.92 0.23 -10.83
N SER A 177 -3.45 -0.59 -9.92
CA SER A 177 -4.61 -0.26 -9.09
C SER A 177 -4.14 -0.01 -7.66
N ILE A 178 -4.58 1.09 -7.04
CA ILE A 178 -4.21 1.46 -5.67
C ILE A 178 -5.41 1.20 -4.76
N PHE A 179 -5.25 0.27 -3.82
CA PHE A 179 -6.26 -0.09 -2.83
C PHE A 179 -5.89 0.55 -1.50
N VAL A 180 -6.73 1.46 -1.02
CA VAL A 180 -6.53 2.19 0.23
C VAL A 180 -7.40 1.57 1.31
N TYR A 181 -6.77 0.97 2.31
CA TYR A 181 -7.44 0.32 3.41
C TYR A 181 -7.13 1.03 4.72
N THR A 182 -8.16 1.40 5.47
CA THR A 182 -8.02 2.00 6.80
C THR A 182 -8.56 1.08 7.87
N HIS A 183 -8.38 1.44 9.15
CA HIS A 183 -8.82 0.62 10.28
C HIS A 183 -8.09 -0.73 10.28
N ASP A 184 -6.76 -0.64 10.35
CA ASP A 184 -5.79 -1.69 10.04
C ASP A 184 -5.73 -2.86 11.02
N SER A 185 -6.29 -2.71 12.24
CA SER A 185 -6.14 -3.68 13.34
C SER A 185 -7.20 -3.52 14.41
N ILE A 186 -7.03 -4.19 15.55
CA ILE A 186 -7.83 -3.98 16.77
C ILE A 186 -7.82 -2.51 17.25
N GLY A 187 -6.87 -1.72 16.76
CA GLY A 187 -6.78 -0.28 17.03
C GLY A 187 -7.93 0.56 16.48
N LEU A 188 -8.84 -0.05 15.71
CA LEU A 188 -10.07 0.62 15.33
C LEU A 188 -11.04 0.80 16.51
N GLY A 189 -10.99 -0.09 17.51
CA GLY A 189 -11.71 0.11 18.77
C GLY A 189 -13.08 -0.55 18.84
N GLU A 190 -14.08 0.21 19.27
CA GLU A 190 -15.39 -0.26 19.74
C GLU A 190 -16.27 -0.94 18.69
N ASP A 191 -16.02 -0.73 17.40
CA ASP A 191 -16.76 -1.39 16.32
C ASP A 191 -16.65 -2.93 16.39
N GLY A 192 -15.60 -3.40 17.05
CA GLY A 192 -15.46 -4.79 17.48
C GLY A 192 -15.04 -5.78 16.41
N PRO A 193 -15.19 -7.10 16.68
CA PRO A 193 -14.60 -8.18 15.90
C PRO A 193 -15.01 -8.21 14.43
N THR A 194 -16.21 -7.74 14.08
CA THR A 194 -16.72 -7.73 12.70
C THR A 194 -15.99 -6.71 11.80
N HIS A 195 -15.29 -5.76 12.41
CA HIS A 195 -14.58 -4.69 11.71
C HIS A 195 -13.06 -4.74 11.94
N GLN A 196 -12.59 -5.53 12.90
CA GLN A 196 -11.17 -5.66 13.27
C GLN A 196 -10.49 -6.73 12.42
N PRO A 197 -9.58 -6.35 11.50
CA PRO A 197 -8.84 -7.32 10.71
C PRO A 197 -7.82 -8.06 11.57
N ILE A 198 -7.69 -9.35 11.35
CA ILE A 198 -6.74 -10.26 12.01
C ILE A 198 -5.88 -10.98 10.97
N GLU A 199 -6.50 -11.69 10.03
CA GLU A 199 -5.83 -12.44 8.98
C GLU A 199 -5.69 -11.68 7.65
N GLN A 200 -6.33 -10.51 7.49
CA GLN A 200 -6.41 -9.80 6.22
C GLN A 200 -5.04 -9.36 5.70
N ILE A 201 -4.17 -8.81 6.58
CA ILE A 201 -2.82 -8.37 6.17
C ILE A 201 -1.98 -9.54 5.68
N PRO A 202 -1.80 -10.63 6.42
CA PRO A 202 -1.07 -11.81 5.95
C PRO A 202 -1.65 -12.40 4.66
N THR A 203 -2.98 -12.48 4.54
CA THR A 203 -3.60 -13.03 3.34
C THR A 203 -3.41 -12.16 2.11
N LEU A 204 -3.36 -10.83 2.25
CA LEU A 204 -3.00 -9.92 1.15
C LEU A 204 -1.53 -10.10 0.72
N ARG A 205 -0.62 -10.32 1.69
CA ARG A 205 0.80 -10.62 1.43
C ARG A 205 1.02 -11.91 0.66
N LEU A 206 0.08 -12.86 0.73
CA LEU A 206 0.13 -14.12 -0.02
C LEU A 206 -0.24 -13.97 -1.50
N ILE A 207 -0.83 -12.85 -1.93
CA ILE A 207 -1.16 -12.64 -3.35
C ILE A 207 0.13 -12.31 -4.11
N PRO A 208 0.56 -13.15 -5.09
CA PRO A 208 1.74 -12.85 -5.89
C PRO A 208 1.62 -11.49 -6.58
N ASN A 209 2.72 -10.75 -6.67
CA ASN A 209 2.79 -9.43 -7.29
C ASN A 209 1.92 -8.33 -6.61
N MET A 210 1.38 -8.55 -5.44
CA MET A 210 0.72 -7.51 -4.65
C MET A 210 1.76 -6.78 -3.78
N ALA A 211 1.89 -5.47 -3.91
CA ALA A 211 2.68 -4.67 -2.98
C ALA A 211 1.81 -4.28 -1.78
N VAL A 212 2.11 -4.82 -0.60
CA VAL A 212 1.36 -4.54 0.62
C VAL A 212 2.18 -3.64 1.53
N TRP A 213 1.66 -2.46 1.84
CA TRP A 213 2.29 -1.46 2.68
C TRP A 213 1.49 -1.18 3.94
N ARG A 214 2.15 -1.16 5.09
CA ARG A 214 1.59 -0.80 6.39
C ARG A 214 2.52 0.18 7.10
N PRO A 215 2.39 1.50 6.83
CA PRO A 215 3.28 2.52 7.34
C PRO A 215 3.04 2.84 8.82
N CYS A 216 4.09 3.24 9.53
CA CYS A 216 4.06 3.56 10.96
C CYS A 216 3.87 5.06 11.26
N ASP A 217 4.00 5.95 10.27
CA ASP A 217 3.86 7.41 10.45
C ASP A 217 3.66 8.15 9.12
N THR A 218 3.71 9.48 9.17
CA THR A 218 3.51 10.37 8.01
C THR A 218 4.58 10.20 6.93
N VAL A 219 5.83 9.92 7.32
CA VAL A 219 6.95 9.77 6.38
C VAL A 219 6.81 8.48 5.60
N GLU A 220 6.61 7.36 6.29
CA GLU A 220 6.35 6.08 5.61
C GLU A 220 5.09 6.14 4.76
N SER A 221 4.01 6.82 5.23
CA SER A 221 2.78 6.99 4.44
C SER A 221 3.02 7.73 3.13
N ALA A 222 3.84 8.80 3.16
CA ALA A 222 4.17 9.56 1.97
C ALA A 222 4.98 8.72 0.97
N VAL A 223 5.95 7.92 1.44
CA VAL A 223 6.73 7.00 0.60
C VAL A 223 5.86 5.88 0.05
N CYS A 224 4.94 5.32 0.86
CA CYS A 224 4.01 4.27 0.39
C CYS A 224 3.14 4.75 -0.77
N TRP A 225 2.56 5.95 -0.66
CA TRP A 225 1.79 6.56 -1.73
C TRP A 225 2.64 6.84 -2.97
N GLN A 226 3.83 7.39 -2.79
CA GLN A 226 4.78 7.62 -3.88
C GLN A 226 5.06 6.30 -4.63
N GLN A 227 5.40 5.24 -3.91
CA GLN A 227 5.72 3.94 -4.48
C GLN A 227 4.50 3.30 -5.18
N ALA A 228 3.28 3.46 -4.64
CA ALA A 228 2.06 2.97 -5.27
C ALA A 228 1.76 3.69 -6.60
N ILE A 229 1.98 5.00 -6.66
CA ILE A 229 1.81 5.82 -7.87
C ILE A 229 2.88 5.46 -8.93
N GLU A 230 4.11 5.25 -8.51
CA GLU A 230 5.23 4.91 -9.40
C GLU A 230 5.19 3.48 -9.95
N ARG A 231 4.52 2.56 -9.25
CA ARG A 231 4.46 1.14 -9.60
C ARG A 231 3.53 0.87 -10.78
N LYS A 232 4.09 0.67 -11.99
CA LYS A 232 3.34 0.37 -13.22
C LYS A 232 3.03 -1.14 -13.41
N THR A 233 3.70 -2.03 -12.69
CA THR A 233 3.74 -3.48 -12.98
C THR A 233 2.95 -4.33 -12.00
N GLY A 234 2.07 -3.73 -11.23
CA GLY A 234 1.22 -4.43 -10.26
C GLY A 234 0.49 -3.48 -9.33
N PRO A 235 -0.52 -4.00 -8.61
CA PRO A 235 -1.29 -3.22 -7.67
C PRO A 235 -0.54 -2.99 -6.35
N SER A 236 -1.05 -2.01 -5.59
CA SER A 236 -0.59 -1.72 -4.23
C SER A 236 -1.76 -1.68 -3.26
N CYS A 237 -1.64 -2.35 -2.10
CA CYS A 237 -2.51 -2.18 -0.94
C CYS A 237 -1.80 -1.27 0.06
N LEU A 238 -2.40 -0.14 0.38
CA LEU A 238 -1.93 0.82 1.37
C LEU A 238 -2.81 0.70 2.62
N ILE A 239 -2.23 0.28 3.74
CA ILE A 239 -2.96 -0.09 4.96
C ILE A 239 -2.65 0.92 6.06
N PHE A 240 -3.69 1.61 6.55
CA PHE A 240 -3.55 2.77 7.44
C PHE A 240 -4.29 2.59 8.76
N SER A 241 -3.70 3.09 9.84
CA SER A 241 -4.28 3.09 11.19
C SER A 241 -5.42 4.10 11.34
N ARG A 242 -6.38 3.78 12.22
CA ARG A 242 -7.38 4.72 12.72
C ARG A 242 -6.82 5.61 13.83
N GLN A 243 -6.10 5.00 14.76
CA GLN A 243 -5.49 5.66 15.91
C GLN A 243 -4.26 6.48 15.52
N ASP A 244 -3.98 7.54 16.29
CA ASP A 244 -2.80 8.38 16.09
C ASP A 244 -1.52 7.62 16.49
N LEU A 245 -0.45 7.82 15.70
CA LEU A 245 0.86 7.21 15.87
C LEU A 245 1.94 8.30 16.00
N PRO A 246 2.98 8.08 16.83
CA PRO A 246 4.07 9.03 16.96
C PRO A 246 4.98 9.01 15.72
N HIS A 247 5.54 10.16 15.39
CA HIS A 247 6.58 10.25 14.39
C HIS A 247 7.84 9.47 14.82
N GLN A 248 8.45 8.76 13.88
CA GLN A 248 9.73 8.10 14.07
C GLN A 248 10.83 8.92 13.41
N LYS A 249 11.82 9.34 14.20
CA LYS A 249 12.96 10.15 13.69
C LYS A 249 13.84 9.32 12.76
N ARG A 250 14.21 9.88 11.60
CA ARG A 250 15.01 9.21 10.56
C ARG A 250 16.06 10.12 9.96
N THR A 251 17.16 9.52 9.55
CA THR A 251 18.14 10.12 8.65
C THR A 251 17.65 10.03 7.18
N ASP A 252 18.24 10.83 6.29
CA ASP A 252 17.91 10.77 4.85
C ASP A 252 18.18 9.39 4.24
N ALA A 253 19.23 8.69 4.69
CA ALA A 253 19.53 7.34 4.25
C ALA A 253 18.43 6.33 4.67
N GLN A 254 17.88 6.48 5.87
CA GLN A 254 16.76 5.66 6.34
C GLN A 254 15.47 5.96 5.58
N ILE A 255 15.20 7.24 5.27
CA ILE A 255 14.06 7.64 4.44
C ILE A 255 14.16 6.99 3.05
N ALA A 256 15.32 7.07 2.41
CA ALA A 256 15.55 6.43 1.12
C ALA A 256 15.36 4.90 1.17
N ALA A 257 15.71 4.27 2.30
CA ALA A 257 15.60 2.84 2.49
C ALA A 257 14.14 2.35 2.72
N ILE A 258 13.19 3.23 3.04
CA ILE A 258 11.77 2.87 3.17
C ILE A 258 11.27 2.21 1.87
N THR A 259 11.70 2.70 0.70
CA THR A 259 11.32 2.16 -0.62
C THR A 259 11.68 0.68 -0.79
N LYS A 260 12.61 0.17 0.00
CA LYS A 260 13.05 -1.23 -0.01
C LYS A 260 12.14 -2.17 0.81
N GLY A 261 11.13 -1.63 1.50
CA GLY A 261 10.10 -2.39 2.21
C GLY A 261 10.47 -2.81 3.63
N GLY A 262 11.73 -2.78 4.00
CA GLY A 262 12.22 -3.05 5.36
C GLY A 262 13.59 -2.42 5.55
N TYR A 263 13.83 -1.76 6.68
CA TYR A 263 15.08 -1.04 6.94
C TYR A 263 15.38 -0.93 8.43
N VAL A 264 16.64 -0.70 8.78
CA VAL A 264 17.07 -0.51 10.16
C VAL A 264 16.67 0.89 10.62
N LEU A 265 15.69 0.99 11.53
CA LEU A 265 15.23 2.24 12.13
C LEU A 265 16.09 2.66 13.32
N LYS A 266 16.48 1.72 14.18
CA LYS A 266 17.43 1.92 15.28
C LYS A 266 18.48 0.81 15.23
N ASP A 267 19.75 1.20 15.27
CA ASP A 267 20.88 0.25 15.29
C ASP A 267 21.66 0.33 16.60
N CYS A 268 22.52 -0.63 16.79
CA CYS A 268 23.46 -0.71 17.91
C CYS A 268 24.91 -0.81 17.42
N ALA A 269 25.87 -0.61 18.30
CA ALA A 269 27.28 -0.80 17.97
C ALA A 269 27.61 -2.31 17.86
N GLY A 270 28.16 -2.72 16.71
CA GLY A 270 28.55 -4.11 16.45
C GLY A 270 27.37 -5.02 16.14
N THR A 271 27.49 -6.31 16.45
CA THR A 271 26.46 -7.30 16.20
C THR A 271 25.32 -7.18 17.22
N PRO A 272 24.05 -7.10 16.79
CA PRO A 272 22.92 -7.08 17.71
C PRO A 272 22.80 -8.37 18.54
N ASP A 273 22.43 -8.23 19.79
CA ASP A 273 22.03 -9.37 20.64
C ASP A 273 20.66 -9.90 20.22
N VAL A 274 19.73 -8.97 19.86
CA VAL A 274 18.37 -9.25 19.39
C VAL A 274 17.98 -8.25 18.28
N ILE A 275 17.18 -8.71 17.33
CA ILE A 275 16.51 -7.86 16.35
C ILE A 275 15.00 -7.85 16.63
N ILE A 276 14.41 -6.66 16.81
CA ILE A 276 12.96 -6.47 16.89
C ILE A 276 12.47 -5.98 15.55
N ILE A 277 11.54 -6.71 14.92
CA ILE A 277 10.95 -6.36 13.63
C ILE A 277 9.51 -5.90 13.88
N ALA A 278 9.14 -4.72 13.43
CA ALA A 278 7.77 -4.24 13.60
C ALA A 278 7.26 -3.54 12.35
N THR A 279 5.95 -3.41 12.22
CA THR A 279 5.28 -2.75 11.11
C THR A 279 4.09 -1.94 11.60
N GLY A 280 3.73 -0.88 10.88
CA GLY A 280 2.56 -0.07 11.21
C GLY A 280 2.58 0.47 12.65
N SER A 281 1.44 0.39 13.30
CA SER A 281 1.25 0.93 14.66
C SER A 281 2.16 0.29 15.72
N GLU A 282 2.73 -0.88 15.49
CA GLU A 282 3.55 -1.59 16.47
C GLU A 282 5.03 -1.15 16.45
N VAL A 283 5.47 -0.36 15.47
CA VAL A 283 6.85 0.17 15.42
C VAL A 283 7.17 0.98 16.67
N GLN A 284 6.23 1.78 17.19
CA GLN A 284 6.40 2.52 18.43
C GLN A 284 6.66 1.61 19.65
N LEU A 285 6.05 0.42 19.69
CA LEU A 285 6.26 -0.55 20.77
C LEU A 285 7.66 -1.14 20.73
N ALA A 286 8.14 -1.47 19.53
CA ALA A 286 9.49 -1.96 19.30
C ALA A 286 10.55 -0.91 19.69
N MET A 287 10.32 0.36 19.33
CA MET A 287 11.21 1.47 19.71
C MET A 287 11.22 1.68 21.22
N GLY A 288 10.04 1.72 21.85
CA GLY A 288 9.94 1.84 23.31
C GLY A 288 10.56 0.66 24.08
N ALA A 289 10.42 -0.55 23.56
CA ALA A 289 11.08 -1.73 24.14
C ALA A 289 12.61 -1.64 24.02
N ALA A 290 13.12 -1.21 22.87
CA ALA A 290 14.56 -1.02 22.67
C ALA A 290 15.17 0.12 23.51
N GLU A 291 14.35 1.06 24.00
CA GLU A 291 14.76 2.08 24.96
C GLU A 291 14.82 1.55 26.39
N LYS A 292 13.91 0.62 26.76
CA LYS A 292 13.88 0.02 28.10
C LYS A 292 14.92 -1.11 28.31
N LEU A 293 15.38 -1.73 27.22
CA LEU A 293 16.39 -2.80 27.25
C LEU A 293 17.81 -2.22 27.31
N ASP A 294 18.06 -1.32 28.29
CA ASP A 294 19.35 -0.68 28.46
C ASP A 294 20.49 -1.71 28.69
N GLY A 295 21.67 -1.41 28.15
CA GLY A 295 22.83 -2.31 28.20
C GLY A 295 22.78 -3.50 27.23
N LYS A 296 21.71 -3.69 26.44
CA LYS A 296 21.60 -4.69 25.38
C LYS A 296 21.79 -4.08 24.00
N LYS A 297 22.35 -4.85 23.08
CA LYS A 297 22.52 -4.44 21.68
C LYS A 297 21.27 -4.76 20.87
N ILE A 298 20.32 -3.85 20.86
CA ILE A 298 19.03 -4.03 20.19
C ILE A 298 19.02 -3.29 18.85
N ARG A 299 18.73 -4.03 17.77
CA ARG A 299 18.38 -3.47 16.47
C ARG A 299 16.86 -3.45 16.32
N VAL A 300 16.28 -2.34 15.89
CA VAL A 300 14.88 -2.24 15.50
C VAL A 300 14.79 -2.07 13.98
N VAL A 301 14.02 -2.94 13.36
CA VAL A 301 13.71 -2.91 11.92
C VAL A 301 12.25 -2.50 11.74
N SER A 302 12.02 -1.38 11.03
CA SER A 302 10.70 -1.08 10.49
C SER A 302 10.52 -1.83 9.18
N MET A 303 9.40 -2.56 9.07
CA MET A 303 9.08 -3.41 7.93
C MET A 303 7.73 -2.98 7.29
N PRO A 304 7.66 -1.77 6.68
CA PRO A 304 6.40 -1.29 6.11
C PRO A 304 5.88 -2.16 4.97
N SER A 305 6.73 -2.95 4.30
CA SER A 305 6.31 -3.85 3.22
C SER A 305 7.18 -5.10 3.16
N THR A 306 6.70 -6.20 3.71
CA THR A 306 7.39 -7.49 3.61
C THR A 306 7.55 -7.96 2.16
N THR A 307 6.56 -7.69 1.30
CA THR A 307 6.57 -8.11 -0.11
C THR A 307 7.68 -7.42 -0.92
N LEU A 308 7.98 -6.17 -0.61
CA LEU A 308 9.07 -5.43 -1.26
C LEU A 308 10.43 -5.75 -0.64
N PHE A 309 10.48 -5.98 0.67
CA PHE A 309 11.71 -6.43 1.33
C PHE A 309 12.17 -7.78 0.79
N ASP A 310 11.26 -8.72 0.60
CA ASP A 310 11.54 -10.03 0.02
C ASP A 310 12.08 -9.98 -1.41
N ALA A 311 11.69 -8.97 -2.17
CA ALA A 311 12.16 -8.73 -3.53
C ALA A 311 13.55 -8.09 -3.61
N GLN A 312 14.13 -7.65 -2.47
CA GLN A 312 15.49 -7.11 -2.45
C GLN A 312 16.55 -8.19 -2.67
N ASP A 313 17.73 -7.79 -3.11
CA ASP A 313 18.87 -8.68 -3.22
C ASP A 313 19.29 -9.26 -1.86
N ALA A 314 20.04 -10.38 -1.90
CA ALA A 314 20.47 -11.07 -0.70
C ALA A 314 21.36 -10.21 0.20
N ALA A 315 22.21 -9.35 -0.38
CA ALA A 315 23.12 -8.50 0.37
C ALA A 315 22.36 -7.45 1.18
N TYR A 316 21.34 -6.84 0.59
CA TYR A 316 20.49 -5.89 1.31
C TYR A 316 19.72 -6.58 2.45
N ARG A 317 19.08 -7.71 2.15
CA ARG A 317 18.34 -8.46 3.19
C ARG A 317 19.23 -8.87 4.35
N GLU A 318 20.45 -9.35 4.04
CA GLU A 318 21.46 -9.70 5.04
C GLU A 318 21.93 -8.49 5.86
N SER A 319 22.04 -7.30 5.25
CA SER A 319 22.41 -6.08 5.97
C SER A 319 21.36 -5.64 6.99
N VAL A 320 20.08 -5.88 6.71
CA VAL A 320 18.94 -5.54 7.60
C VAL A 320 18.71 -6.63 8.64
N LEU A 321 18.67 -7.90 8.21
CA LEU A 321 18.41 -9.09 9.02
C LEU A 321 19.57 -10.09 8.90
N PRO A 322 20.74 -9.83 9.52
CA PRO A 322 21.89 -10.71 9.44
C PRO A 322 21.56 -12.13 9.85
N SER A 323 21.90 -13.11 9.03
CA SER A 323 21.60 -14.53 9.26
C SER A 323 22.26 -15.09 10.53
N ALA A 324 23.39 -14.52 10.92
CA ALA A 324 24.09 -14.85 12.18
C ALA A 324 23.30 -14.44 13.44
N VAL A 325 22.35 -13.49 13.34
CA VAL A 325 21.51 -13.05 14.45
C VAL A 325 20.17 -13.77 14.39
N THR A 326 20.06 -14.88 15.12
CA THR A 326 18.88 -15.74 15.14
C THR A 326 17.84 -15.36 16.20
N ARG A 327 18.23 -14.57 17.19
CA ARG A 327 17.33 -14.04 18.22
C ARG A 327 16.54 -12.89 17.63
N ARG A 328 15.28 -13.16 17.24
CA ARG A 328 14.42 -12.18 16.59
C ARG A 328 13.01 -12.20 17.18
N VAL A 329 12.44 -11.03 17.34
CA VAL A 329 11.05 -10.82 17.77
C VAL A 329 10.34 -10.03 16.69
N ALA A 330 9.17 -10.49 16.26
CA ALA A 330 8.28 -9.69 15.40
C ALA A 330 7.09 -9.15 16.20
N VAL A 331 6.60 -7.97 15.85
CA VAL A 331 5.46 -7.31 16.50
C VAL A 331 4.50 -6.80 15.45
N GLU A 332 3.32 -7.40 15.36
CA GLU A 332 2.23 -6.95 14.46
C GLU A 332 0.89 -7.37 15.04
N ALA A 333 -0.07 -6.44 15.09
CA ALA A 333 -1.45 -6.70 15.49
C ALA A 333 -2.23 -7.43 14.37
N ALA A 334 -1.79 -8.65 14.05
CA ALA A 334 -2.35 -9.57 13.06
C ALA A 334 -1.92 -11.02 13.43
N VAL A 335 -2.37 -12.04 12.67
CA VAL A 335 -1.95 -13.42 12.88
C VAL A 335 -0.44 -13.60 12.72
N THR A 336 0.12 -14.53 13.51
CA THR A 336 1.57 -14.68 13.70
C THR A 336 2.29 -15.38 12.55
N ASP A 337 1.59 -16.21 11.77
CA ASP A 337 2.17 -17.20 10.85
C ASP A 337 3.17 -16.62 9.85
N GLY A 338 2.86 -15.48 9.25
CA GLY A 338 3.71 -14.83 8.24
C GLY A 338 5.08 -14.37 8.77
N TRP A 339 5.21 -14.20 10.09
CA TRP A 339 6.43 -13.69 10.70
C TRP A 339 7.49 -14.76 10.95
N TYR A 340 7.13 -16.04 11.03
CA TYR A 340 8.10 -17.14 11.21
C TYR A 340 9.13 -17.22 10.09
N LYS A 341 8.80 -16.71 8.89
CA LYS A 341 9.75 -16.55 7.79
C LYS A 341 10.96 -15.67 8.15
N TYR A 342 10.76 -14.67 9.03
CA TYR A 342 11.77 -13.67 9.40
C TYR A 342 12.41 -13.95 10.75
N VAL A 343 11.62 -14.47 11.69
CA VAL A 343 12.13 -14.74 13.05
C VAL A 343 12.65 -16.16 13.22
N GLY A 344 12.28 -17.08 12.33
CA GLY A 344 12.61 -18.51 12.45
C GLY A 344 11.78 -19.19 13.54
N LEU A 345 11.94 -20.51 13.69
CA LEU A 345 11.17 -21.32 14.63
C LEU A 345 11.53 -21.03 16.12
N ASN A 346 12.73 -20.53 16.37
CA ASN A 346 13.19 -20.18 17.72
C ASN A 346 12.91 -18.72 18.10
N GLY A 347 12.47 -17.91 17.15
CA GLY A 347 12.06 -16.52 17.41
C GLY A 347 10.71 -16.43 18.10
N ARG A 348 10.29 -15.22 18.38
CA ARG A 348 8.98 -14.93 19.00
C ARG A 348 8.19 -13.95 18.15
N VAL A 349 6.88 -14.04 18.27
CA VAL A 349 5.95 -13.11 17.61
C VAL A 349 4.94 -12.60 18.63
N VAL A 350 4.90 -11.29 18.82
CA VAL A 350 3.80 -10.63 19.52
C VAL A 350 2.74 -10.33 18.48
N GLY A 351 1.69 -11.14 18.43
CA GLY A 351 0.63 -11.10 17.43
C GLY A 351 -0.72 -11.58 18.00
N ILE A 352 -1.72 -11.74 17.14
CA ILE A 352 -3.08 -12.11 17.53
C ILE A 352 -3.51 -13.34 16.74
N ASN A 353 -3.84 -14.44 17.44
CA ASN A 353 -4.34 -15.68 16.83
C ASN A 353 -5.80 -15.96 17.25
N ARG A 354 -6.55 -14.94 17.55
CA ARG A 354 -7.99 -14.98 17.85
C ARG A 354 -8.67 -13.71 17.33
N PHE A 355 -9.99 -13.71 17.24
CA PHE A 355 -10.73 -12.51 16.88
C PHE A 355 -10.60 -11.42 17.95
N GLY A 356 -10.82 -10.18 17.53
CA GLY A 356 -10.82 -9.01 18.40
C GLY A 356 -12.01 -8.96 19.34
N GLU A 357 -12.14 -7.86 20.05
CA GLU A 357 -13.20 -7.60 21.04
C GLU A 357 -13.69 -6.15 20.89
N SER A 358 -14.89 -5.85 21.38
CA SER A 358 -15.42 -4.50 21.38
C SER A 358 -15.01 -3.77 22.66
N ALA A 359 -14.05 -2.86 22.56
CA ALA A 359 -13.58 -1.99 23.64
C ALA A 359 -12.77 -0.82 23.03
N PRO A 360 -12.45 0.24 23.82
CA PRO A 360 -11.54 1.29 23.39
C PRO A 360 -10.17 0.73 22.98
N ASP A 361 -9.56 1.30 21.94
CA ASP A 361 -8.30 0.86 21.34
C ASP A 361 -7.19 0.58 22.37
N LYS A 362 -6.98 1.50 23.32
CA LYS A 362 -5.95 1.37 24.36
C LYS A 362 -6.18 0.18 25.30
N VAL A 363 -7.46 -0.13 25.57
CA VAL A 363 -7.83 -1.30 26.37
C VAL A 363 -7.49 -2.56 25.58
N LEU A 364 -7.90 -2.62 24.30
CA LEU A 364 -7.63 -3.76 23.43
C LEU A 364 -6.12 -4.01 23.27
N PHE A 365 -5.34 -2.98 22.96
CA PHE A 365 -3.89 -3.15 22.83
C PHE A 365 -3.27 -3.73 24.11
N LYS A 366 -3.70 -3.26 25.29
CA LYS A 366 -3.23 -3.79 26.59
C LYS A 366 -3.66 -5.24 26.79
N GLU A 367 -4.94 -5.56 26.61
CA GLU A 367 -5.50 -6.92 26.85
C GLU A 367 -4.96 -7.95 25.87
N PHE A 368 -4.62 -7.54 24.64
CA PHE A 368 -3.99 -8.41 23.63
C PHE A 368 -2.46 -8.43 23.73
N GLY A 369 -1.87 -7.77 24.71
CA GLY A 369 -0.43 -7.80 24.99
C GLY A 369 0.42 -6.91 24.09
N PHE A 370 -0.18 -5.94 23.37
CA PHE A 370 0.57 -4.94 22.60
C PHE A 370 0.98 -3.77 23.49
N THR A 371 1.91 -4.04 24.40
CA THR A 371 2.52 -3.07 25.29
C THR A 371 4.03 -3.14 25.22
N VAL A 372 4.69 -2.03 25.53
CA VAL A 372 6.16 -1.98 25.58
C VAL A 372 6.70 -3.01 26.58
N GLU A 373 6.04 -3.16 27.72
CA GLU A 373 6.42 -4.10 28.78
C GLU A 373 6.37 -5.55 28.31
N ASN A 374 5.33 -5.93 27.55
CA ASN A 374 5.24 -7.29 27.02
C ASN A 374 6.29 -7.54 25.94
N VAL A 375 6.56 -6.55 25.06
CA VAL A 375 7.63 -6.70 24.05
C VAL A 375 8.99 -6.86 24.75
N VAL A 376 9.28 -6.09 25.80
CA VAL A 376 10.49 -6.25 26.63
C VAL A 376 10.56 -7.67 27.19
N LYS A 377 9.49 -8.14 27.84
CA LYS A 377 9.43 -9.51 28.41
C LYS A 377 9.74 -10.57 27.36
N VAL A 378 9.09 -10.48 26.18
CA VAL A 378 9.28 -11.45 25.09
C VAL A 378 10.70 -11.41 24.53
N VAL A 379 11.35 -10.24 24.50
CA VAL A 379 12.76 -10.10 24.12
C VAL A 379 13.66 -10.76 25.17
N GLU A 380 13.40 -10.56 26.45
CA GLU A 380 14.18 -11.16 27.55
C GLU A 380 14.10 -12.69 27.57
N GLU A 381 12.99 -13.29 27.13
CA GLU A 381 12.82 -14.74 27.03
C GLU A 381 13.78 -15.40 26.02
N ILE A 382 14.35 -14.64 25.08
CA ILE A 382 15.25 -15.17 24.04
C ILE A 382 16.68 -14.60 24.12
N LEU A 383 16.96 -13.70 25.09
CA LEU A 383 18.30 -13.17 25.36
C LEU A 383 19.14 -14.21 26.14
#